data_98bc34488e7d9d9e8178a80ca4577490
#
_entry.id   98bc34488e7d9d9e8178a80ca4577490
#
_cell.length_a   1.000
_cell.length_b   1.000
_cell.length_c   1.000
_cell.angle_alpha   90.00
_cell.angle_beta   90.00
_cell.angle_gamma   90.00
#
_symmetry.space_group_name_H-M   'P 1'
#
loop_
_entity.id
_entity.type
_entity.pdbx_description
1 polymer ?
#
loop_
_entity_poly.entity_id
_entity_poly.type
_entity_poly.pdbx_seq_one_letter_code
_entity_poly.pdbx_strand_id
1 'polypeptide(L)'
;LGQYGLDNPVCTIRITAGGETQTIQLGDYSKMDAQRYVSIGDGNVYLAAHDPLDEFDVTLDELIDQDDIPAFGQVSELRFSGAENYAVSYQEDGGNTYREDDVYFTERDGEQVPLDPDRVEDYLQAIQSLSLTDCVTYSANDDDLHSCGLDSPELIIEVAYDGEDGASGAFTLNVSRDPDERAAEAPADGESEEEITAYARVGQSKLLYQITGAEYEALMAASYDDLRHQEVLPATVRV
;
A
#
# COMPACT_ATOMS: atom_id res chain seq x y z
N LEU A 1 41.31 23.06 5.53
CA LEU A 1 39.95 22.53 5.37
C LEU A 1 39.37 22.08 6.73
N GLY A 2 40.17 21.50 7.64
CA GLY A 2 39.76 20.97 8.94
C GLY A 2 38.99 21.97 9.83
N GLN A 3 39.40 23.23 9.87
CA GLN A 3 38.74 24.26 10.65
C GLN A 3 37.35 24.65 10.16
N TYR A 4 36.94 24.15 9.00
CA TYR A 4 35.63 24.36 8.35
C TYR A 4 34.83 23.06 8.26
N GLY A 5 35.31 21.97 8.86
CA GLY A 5 34.66 20.63 8.77
C GLY A 5 34.70 19.99 7.38
N LEU A 6 35.53 20.52 6.46
CA LEU A 6 35.61 20.05 5.06
C LEU A 6 36.60 18.91 4.83
N ASP A 7 37.37 18.49 5.84
CA ASP A 7 38.15 17.26 5.84
C ASP A 7 37.33 16.03 6.25
N ASN A 8 36.18 16.25 6.93
CA ASN A 8 35.15 15.26 7.21
C ASN A 8 33.79 15.91 7.01
N PRO A 9 33.36 16.14 5.75
CA PRO A 9 32.12 16.88 5.46
C PRO A 9 30.89 16.16 6.00
N VAL A 10 29.93 16.94 6.51
CA VAL A 10 28.64 16.42 7.01
C VAL A 10 27.78 15.85 5.89
N CYS A 11 27.97 16.36 4.66
CA CYS A 11 27.31 15.86 3.46
C CYS A 11 28.22 16.05 2.23
N THR A 12 28.16 15.13 1.29
CA THR A 12 28.81 15.24 -0.02
C THR A 12 27.78 15.00 -1.12
N ILE A 13 27.55 16.03 -1.91
CA ILE A 13 26.62 16.03 -3.04
C ILE A 13 27.43 15.79 -4.31
N ARG A 14 27.04 14.83 -5.14
CA ARG A 14 27.60 14.58 -6.47
C ARG A 14 26.53 14.73 -7.52
N ILE A 15 26.77 15.63 -8.47
CA ILE A 15 25.86 15.91 -9.58
C ILE A 15 26.58 15.52 -10.87
N THR A 16 26.00 14.61 -11.64
CA THR A 16 26.53 14.22 -12.96
C THR A 16 25.57 14.68 -14.02
N ALA A 17 26.03 15.54 -14.91
CA ALA A 17 25.27 16.06 -16.04
C ALA A 17 26.19 16.18 -17.27
N GLY A 18 25.73 15.76 -18.44
CA GLY A 18 26.50 15.86 -19.69
C GLY A 18 27.81 15.09 -19.69
N GLY A 19 27.98 14.08 -18.80
CA GLY A 19 29.22 13.31 -18.64
C GLY A 19 30.26 13.96 -17.70
N GLU A 20 29.98 15.13 -17.15
CA GLU A 20 30.79 15.79 -16.14
C GLU A 20 30.20 15.59 -14.75
N THR A 21 31.06 15.35 -13.74
CA THR A 21 30.63 15.20 -12.34
C THR A 21 31.17 16.36 -11.52
N GLN A 22 30.27 17.13 -10.92
CA GLN A 22 30.57 18.14 -9.92
C GLN A 22 30.38 17.55 -8.53
N THR A 23 31.35 17.80 -7.64
CA THR A 23 31.26 17.40 -6.22
C THR A 23 31.20 18.64 -5.35
N ILE A 24 30.22 18.68 -4.46
CA ILE A 24 30.04 19.75 -3.48
C ILE A 24 30.15 19.10 -2.10
N GLN A 25 30.97 19.66 -1.24
CA GLN A 25 31.15 19.19 0.14
C GLN A 25 30.60 20.23 1.10
N LEU A 26 29.75 19.80 2.02
CA LEU A 26 29.17 20.63 3.07
C LEU A 26 29.92 20.37 4.38
N GLY A 27 30.55 21.41 4.92
CA GLY A 27 31.28 21.38 6.19
C GLY A 27 30.44 21.86 7.37
N ASP A 28 31.12 22.44 8.37
CA ASP A 28 30.46 22.94 9.57
C ASP A 28 29.56 24.15 9.30
N TYR A 29 28.55 24.33 10.18
CA TYR A 29 27.69 25.52 10.17
C TYR A 29 28.28 26.63 11.05
N SER A 30 28.53 27.81 10.46
CA SER A 30 28.97 29.00 11.17
C SER A 30 27.78 29.65 11.88
N LYS A 31 27.72 29.52 13.20
CA LYS A 31 26.67 30.19 14.00
C LYS A 31 26.78 31.71 13.99
N MET A 32 28.00 32.24 13.72
CA MET A 32 28.25 33.68 13.70
C MET A 32 27.71 34.31 12.43
N ASP A 33 27.89 33.64 11.29
CA ASP A 33 27.47 34.11 9.97
C ASP A 33 26.09 33.58 9.59
N ALA A 34 25.56 32.61 10.34
CA ALA A 34 24.34 31.86 10.04
C ALA A 34 24.41 31.20 8.63
N GLN A 35 25.56 30.64 8.29
CA GLN A 35 25.86 30.08 6.97
C GLN A 35 26.70 28.81 7.12
N ARG A 36 26.62 27.91 6.14
CA ARG A 36 27.43 26.70 6.08
C ARG A 36 28.66 26.87 5.21
N TYR A 37 29.80 26.31 5.68
CA TYR A 37 31.00 26.24 4.85
C TYR A 37 30.83 25.18 3.76
N VAL A 38 31.18 25.55 2.53
CA VAL A 38 31.03 24.74 1.33
C VAL A 38 32.31 24.72 0.52
N SER A 39 32.67 23.57 -0.06
CA SER A 39 33.72 23.44 -1.07
C SER A 39 33.16 22.80 -2.34
N ILE A 40 33.53 23.35 -3.49
CA ILE A 40 33.21 22.82 -4.81
C ILE A 40 34.41 22.10 -5.47
N GLY A 41 35.48 21.87 -4.71
CA GLY A 41 36.64 21.15 -5.18
C GLY A 41 37.68 22.02 -5.92
N ASP A 42 37.49 23.34 -5.96
CA ASP A 42 38.40 24.31 -6.61
C ASP A 42 39.51 24.86 -5.71
N GLY A 43 39.60 24.33 -4.48
CA GLY A 43 40.59 24.73 -3.47
C GLY A 43 40.15 25.88 -2.59
N ASN A 44 38.97 26.46 -2.81
CA ASN A 44 38.38 27.53 -2.03
C ASN A 44 37.36 27.00 -1.04
N VAL A 45 37.05 27.79 -0.01
CA VAL A 45 35.98 27.59 0.95
C VAL A 45 34.99 28.75 0.81
N TYR A 46 33.74 28.43 0.69
CA TYR A 46 32.66 29.36 0.51
C TYR A 46 31.72 29.31 1.72
N LEU A 47 30.96 30.37 1.92
CA LEU A 47 29.80 30.42 2.82
C LEU A 47 28.52 30.43 1.95
N ALA A 48 27.66 29.45 2.14
CA ALA A 48 26.38 29.37 1.44
C ALA A 48 25.36 30.31 2.08
N ALA A 49 24.67 31.14 1.29
CA ALA A 49 23.70 32.11 1.78
C ALA A 49 22.46 31.47 2.44
N HIS A 50 22.10 30.25 2.01
CA HIS A 50 21.13 29.36 2.62
C HIS A 50 21.85 28.05 2.94
N ASP A 51 21.44 27.31 3.98
CA ASP A 51 22.05 26.06 4.30
C ASP A 51 21.63 25.00 3.27
N PRO A 52 22.56 24.51 2.39
CA PRO A 52 22.18 23.53 1.40
C PRO A 52 21.77 22.19 2.03
N LEU A 53 22.12 21.94 3.30
CA LEU A 53 21.73 20.70 3.98
C LEU A 53 20.21 20.62 4.15
N ASP A 54 19.54 21.76 4.36
CA ASP A 54 18.07 21.82 4.50
C ASP A 54 17.36 21.32 3.23
N GLU A 55 18.01 21.44 2.06
CA GLU A 55 17.45 21.01 0.76
C GLU A 55 17.88 19.57 0.37
N PHE A 56 18.93 19.04 0.99
CA PHE A 56 19.48 17.72 0.68
C PHE A 56 19.45 16.74 1.85
N ASP A 57 18.88 17.13 2.98
CA ASP A 57 18.61 16.25 4.12
C ASP A 57 17.26 15.56 3.91
N VAL A 58 17.21 14.76 2.85
CA VAL A 58 16.01 13.99 2.46
C VAL A 58 16.24 12.51 2.71
N THR A 59 15.22 11.84 3.17
CA THR A 59 15.22 10.39 3.31
C THR A 59 14.91 9.72 1.97
N LEU A 60 15.20 8.43 1.87
CA LEU A 60 14.86 7.66 0.66
C LEU A 60 13.34 7.61 0.45
N ASP A 61 12.55 7.53 1.54
CA ASP A 61 11.08 7.54 1.50
C ASP A 61 10.52 8.81 0.85
N GLU A 62 11.15 9.97 1.10
CA GLU A 62 10.74 11.25 0.51
C GLU A 62 11.08 11.38 -0.98
N LEU A 63 11.96 10.50 -1.49
CA LEU A 63 12.39 10.51 -2.90
C LEU A 63 11.73 9.43 -3.75
N ILE A 64 11.01 8.51 -3.14
CA ILE A 64 10.35 7.42 -3.84
C ILE A 64 8.92 7.82 -4.18
N ASP A 65 8.57 7.60 -5.44
CA ASP A 65 7.19 7.64 -5.90
C ASP A 65 6.50 6.34 -5.42
N GLN A 66 5.70 6.48 -4.36
CA GLN A 66 4.99 5.36 -3.74
C GLN A 66 3.82 4.93 -4.64
N ASP A 67 3.41 3.66 -4.48
CA ASP A 67 2.22 3.19 -5.19
C ASP A 67 0.96 3.88 -4.64
N ASP A 68 0.08 4.29 -5.53
CA ASP A 68 -1.21 4.88 -5.19
C ASP A 68 -2.34 3.85 -5.30
N ILE A 69 -3.30 3.95 -4.40
CA ILE A 69 -4.57 3.26 -4.53
C ILE A 69 -5.54 4.21 -5.24
N PRO A 70 -6.04 3.83 -6.43
CA PRO A 70 -6.92 4.72 -7.19
C PRO A 70 -8.26 4.92 -6.47
N ALA A 71 -8.86 6.08 -6.67
CA ALA A 71 -10.26 6.28 -6.30
C ALA A 71 -11.13 5.43 -7.23
N PHE A 72 -11.82 4.43 -6.66
CA PHE A 72 -12.77 3.63 -7.40
C PHE A 72 -14.07 4.44 -7.55
N GLY A 73 -14.40 4.87 -8.76
CA GLY A 73 -15.69 5.52 -9.01
C GLY A 73 -16.81 4.47 -8.96
N GLN A 74 -17.00 3.72 -10.02
CA GLN A 74 -17.92 2.58 -10.05
C GLN A 74 -17.14 1.28 -10.18
N VAL A 75 -17.21 0.41 -9.17
CA VAL A 75 -16.60 -0.93 -9.25
C VAL A 75 -17.54 -1.84 -10.05
N SER A 76 -17.04 -2.40 -11.14
CA SER A 76 -17.77 -3.33 -11.99
C SER A 76 -17.54 -4.79 -11.61
N GLU A 77 -16.34 -5.12 -11.16
CA GLU A 77 -15.99 -6.47 -10.67
C GLU A 77 -14.96 -6.39 -9.54
N LEU A 78 -15.16 -7.24 -8.53
CA LEU A 78 -14.21 -7.48 -7.46
C LEU A 78 -13.93 -8.99 -7.44
N ARG A 79 -12.67 -9.40 -7.61
CA ARG A 79 -12.27 -10.80 -7.67
C ARG A 79 -11.28 -11.13 -6.57
N PHE A 80 -11.50 -12.26 -5.93
CA PHE A 80 -10.63 -12.82 -4.90
C PHE A 80 -9.94 -14.08 -5.39
N SER A 81 -8.67 -14.25 -5.04
CA SER A 81 -7.90 -15.48 -5.28
C SER A 81 -6.99 -15.76 -4.07
N GLY A 82 -6.82 -17.02 -3.71
CA GLY A 82 -6.02 -17.45 -2.55
C GLY A 82 -6.90 -17.99 -1.43
N ALA A 83 -6.94 -17.32 -0.27
CA ALA A 83 -7.79 -17.70 0.86
C ALA A 83 -9.27 -17.75 0.45
N GLU A 84 -9.70 -16.83 -0.40
CA GLU A 84 -11.00 -16.82 -1.04
C GLU A 84 -10.86 -16.97 -2.55
N ASN A 85 -11.84 -17.60 -3.22
CA ASN A 85 -11.81 -17.86 -4.66
C ASN A 85 -13.19 -17.66 -5.27
N TYR A 86 -13.59 -16.41 -5.48
CA TYR A 86 -14.83 -16.04 -6.14
C TYR A 86 -14.77 -14.61 -6.70
N ALA A 87 -15.82 -14.22 -7.42
CA ALA A 87 -15.96 -12.88 -7.95
C ALA A 87 -17.29 -12.26 -7.53
N VAL A 88 -17.27 -10.95 -7.34
CA VAL A 88 -18.43 -10.08 -7.12
C VAL A 88 -18.60 -9.23 -8.37
N SER A 89 -19.79 -9.16 -8.92
CA SER A 89 -20.14 -8.32 -10.07
C SER A 89 -21.17 -7.28 -9.68
N TYR A 90 -21.04 -6.08 -10.24
CA TYR A 90 -22.05 -5.01 -10.11
C TYR A 90 -23.09 -5.13 -11.22
N GLN A 91 -24.37 -5.03 -10.86
CA GLN A 91 -25.51 -5.06 -11.80
C GLN A 91 -26.66 -4.21 -11.23
N GLU A 92 -27.01 -3.13 -11.92
CA GLU A 92 -28.12 -2.25 -11.50
C GLU A 92 -29.49 -2.97 -11.48
N ASP A 93 -29.72 -3.87 -12.44
CA ASP A 93 -30.99 -4.60 -12.60
C ASP A 93 -30.76 -6.12 -12.41
N GLY A 94 -30.22 -6.52 -11.26
CA GLY A 94 -30.01 -7.94 -10.94
C GLY A 94 -31.34 -8.70 -10.80
N GLY A 95 -31.41 -9.92 -11.36
CA GLY A 95 -32.66 -10.69 -11.42
C GLY A 95 -33.10 -11.34 -10.12
N ASN A 96 -32.21 -11.53 -9.16
CA ASN A 96 -32.44 -12.22 -7.89
C ASN A 96 -32.00 -11.34 -6.73
N THR A 97 -32.87 -10.41 -6.30
CA THR A 97 -32.59 -9.49 -5.20
C THR A 97 -33.28 -9.89 -3.92
N TYR A 98 -32.68 -9.64 -2.76
CA TYR A 98 -33.32 -9.72 -1.45
C TYR A 98 -33.89 -8.37 -1.02
N ARG A 99 -33.22 -7.27 -1.47
CA ARG A 99 -33.62 -5.89 -1.24
C ARG A 99 -33.63 -5.12 -2.58
N GLU A 100 -34.26 -3.96 -2.58
CA GLU A 100 -34.39 -3.10 -3.79
C GLU A 100 -33.03 -2.45 -4.18
N ASP A 101 -32.10 -2.35 -3.24
CA ASP A 101 -30.80 -1.74 -3.37
C ASP A 101 -29.67 -2.77 -3.66
N ASP A 102 -30.01 -4.05 -3.82
CA ASP A 102 -29.02 -5.07 -4.18
C ASP A 102 -28.47 -4.83 -5.59
N VAL A 103 -27.20 -4.49 -5.65
CA VAL A 103 -26.46 -4.23 -6.90
C VAL A 103 -25.19 -5.08 -7.04
N TYR A 104 -24.76 -5.75 -5.97
CA TYR A 104 -23.60 -6.63 -5.98
C TYR A 104 -24.03 -8.09 -5.90
N PHE A 105 -23.46 -8.91 -6.79
CA PHE A 105 -23.85 -10.32 -6.92
C PHE A 105 -22.61 -11.21 -7.04
N THR A 106 -22.74 -12.43 -6.54
CA THR A 106 -21.77 -13.52 -6.76
C THR A 106 -22.48 -14.75 -7.30
N GLU A 107 -21.71 -15.68 -7.87
CA GLU A 107 -22.22 -16.96 -8.33
C GLU A 107 -21.94 -18.05 -7.28
N ARG A 108 -22.98 -18.75 -6.83
CA ARG A 108 -22.89 -19.89 -5.90
C ARG A 108 -23.74 -21.04 -6.44
N ASP A 109 -23.16 -22.22 -6.60
CA ASP A 109 -23.83 -23.43 -7.10
C ASP A 109 -24.55 -23.27 -8.45
N GLY A 110 -24.05 -22.34 -9.30
CA GLY A 110 -24.62 -22.02 -10.60
C GLY A 110 -25.83 -21.07 -10.53
N GLU A 111 -26.08 -20.48 -9.36
CA GLU A 111 -27.11 -19.46 -9.17
C GLU A 111 -26.45 -18.11 -8.77
N GLN A 112 -27.02 -17.03 -9.28
CA GLN A 112 -26.65 -15.68 -8.89
C GLN A 112 -27.26 -15.34 -7.54
N VAL A 113 -26.42 -14.93 -6.58
CA VAL A 113 -26.81 -14.61 -5.20
C VAL A 113 -26.43 -13.17 -4.89
N PRO A 114 -27.34 -12.34 -4.35
CA PRO A 114 -27.03 -10.98 -3.97
C PRO A 114 -26.17 -10.93 -2.70
N LEU A 115 -25.28 -9.94 -2.66
CA LEU A 115 -24.50 -9.57 -1.49
C LEU A 115 -25.05 -8.31 -0.87
N ASP A 116 -24.69 -8.05 0.38
CA ASP A 116 -25.09 -6.84 1.08
C ASP A 116 -24.29 -5.63 0.53
N PRO A 117 -24.93 -4.64 -0.10
CA PRO A 117 -24.24 -3.52 -0.71
C PRO A 117 -23.38 -2.73 0.28
N ASP A 118 -23.89 -2.48 1.49
CA ASP A 118 -23.17 -1.74 2.52
C ASP A 118 -21.85 -2.45 2.89
N ARG A 119 -21.88 -3.78 2.99
CA ARG A 119 -20.70 -4.59 3.33
C ARG A 119 -19.66 -4.62 2.21
N VAL A 120 -20.11 -4.68 0.96
CA VAL A 120 -19.22 -4.62 -0.19
C VAL A 120 -18.57 -3.23 -0.28
N GLU A 121 -19.33 -2.16 -0.05
CA GLU A 121 -18.83 -0.78 -0.04
C GLU A 121 -17.87 -0.54 1.12
N ASP A 122 -18.16 -1.03 2.32
CA ASP A 122 -17.25 -0.99 3.47
C ASP A 122 -15.93 -1.71 3.16
N TYR A 123 -15.99 -2.86 2.49
CA TYR A 123 -14.80 -3.60 2.07
C TYR A 123 -13.97 -2.82 1.03
N LEU A 124 -14.61 -2.24 0.03
CA LEU A 124 -13.93 -1.37 -0.94
C LEU A 124 -13.31 -0.15 -0.28
N GLN A 125 -13.99 0.44 0.71
CA GLN A 125 -13.45 1.54 1.51
C GLN A 125 -12.23 1.09 2.34
N ALA A 126 -12.22 -0.13 2.86
CA ALA A 126 -11.05 -0.67 3.57
C ALA A 126 -9.82 -0.75 2.64
N ILE A 127 -10.00 -1.18 1.37
CA ILE A 127 -8.92 -1.15 0.37
C ILE A 127 -8.45 0.28 0.12
N GLN A 128 -9.36 1.23 -0.10
CA GLN A 128 -9.02 2.62 -0.42
C GLN A 128 -8.36 3.38 0.74
N SER A 129 -8.59 2.94 1.98
CA SER A 129 -8.03 3.56 3.18
C SER A 129 -6.70 3.00 3.63
N LEU A 130 -6.14 2.00 2.91
CA LEU A 130 -4.82 1.46 3.23
C LEU A 130 -3.74 2.53 3.17
N SER A 131 -2.85 2.50 4.15
CA SER A 131 -1.68 3.34 4.20
C SER A 131 -0.47 2.63 3.58
N LEU A 132 -0.13 2.93 2.33
CA LEU A 132 1.05 2.42 1.64
C LEU A 132 2.28 3.32 1.89
N THR A 133 2.57 3.63 3.15
CA THR A 133 3.66 4.55 3.54
C THR A 133 4.84 3.87 4.21
N ASP A 134 4.63 2.69 4.83
CA ASP A 134 5.71 1.93 5.46
C ASP A 134 6.34 0.94 4.45
N CYS A 135 7.27 1.46 3.66
CA CYS A 135 7.93 0.68 2.61
C CYS A 135 9.09 -0.14 3.19
N VAL A 136 8.96 -1.46 3.20
CA VAL A 136 9.99 -2.39 3.70
C VAL A 136 11.10 -2.66 2.69
N THR A 137 10.82 -2.51 1.39
CA THR A 137 11.83 -2.56 0.32
C THR A 137 11.39 -1.75 -0.90
N TYR A 138 12.35 -1.11 -1.55
CA TYR A 138 12.15 -0.24 -2.72
C TYR A 138 12.51 -0.91 -4.06
N SER A 139 13.03 -2.11 -4.03
CA SER A 139 13.44 -2.86 -5.23
C SER A 139 13.39 -4.35 -4.95
N ALA A 140 12.20 -4.85 -4.64
CA ALA A 140 11.96 -6.24 -4.31
C ALA A 140 12.50 -7.20 -5.37
N ASN A 141 13.22 -8.19 -4.91
CA ASN A 141 13.64 -9.38 -5.64
C ASN A 141 12.86 -10.61 -5.15
N ASP A 142 13.16 -11.78 -5.69
CA ASP A 142 12.43 -13.01 -5.34
C ASP A 142 12.61 -13.41 -3.86
N ASP A 143 13.79 -13.13 -3.27
CA ASP A 143 14.05 -13.43 -1.85
C ASP A 143 13.24 -12.49 -0.94
N ASP A 144 13.11 -11.20 -1.32
CA ASP A 144 12.29 -10.22 -0.61
C ASP A 144 10.80 -10.62 -0.67
N LEU A 145 10.31 -11.02 -1.84
CA LEU A 145 8.94 -11.50 -2.00
C LEU A 145 8.68 -12.74 -1.14
N HIS A 146 9.63 -13.66 -1.09
CA HIS A 146 9.53 -14.88 -0.27
C HIS A 146 9.51 -14.56 1.22
N SER A 147 10.37 -13.65 1.69
CA SER A 147 10.42 -13.28 3.10
C SER A 147 9.16 -12.56 3.59
N CYS A 148 8.46 -11.85 2.71
CA CYS A 148 7.18 -11.21 2.99
C CYS A 148 5.96 -12.12 2.66
N GLY A 149 6.16 -13.35 2.17
CA GLY A 149 5.09 -14.26 1.75
C GLY A 149 4.35 -13.82 0.48
N LEU A 150 4.87 -12.82 -0.22
CA LEU A 150 4.24 -12.22 -1.42
C LEU A 150 4.66 -12.89 -2.75
N ASP A 151 5.52 -13.91 -2.70
CA ASP A 151 5.74 -14.86 -3.80
C ASP A 151 4.56 -15.85 -3.95
N SER A 152 3.81 -16.08 -2.86
CA SER A 152 2.56 -16.84 -2.82
C SER A 152 1.58 -16.18 -1.84
N PRO A 153 0.95 -15.05 -2.24
CA PRO A 153 0.10 -14.26 -1.38
C PRO A 153 -1.05 -15.07 -0.76
N GLU A 154 -1.43 -14.76 0.48
CA GLU A 154 -2.60 -15.38 1.11
C GLU A 154 -3.88 -14.94 0.41
N LEU A 155 -3.94 -13.69 -0.01
CA LEU A 155 -5.09 -13.13 -0.73
C LEU A 155 -4.62 -12.21 -1.85
N ILE A 156 -5.21 -12.38 -3.02
CA ILE A 156 -5.09 -11.47 -4.15
C ILE A 156 -6.46 -10.85 -4.38
N ILE A 157 -6.51 -9.53 -4.39
CA ILE A 157 -7.72 -8.74 -4.62
C ILE A 157 -7.55 -8.02 -5.95
N GLU A 158 -8.45 -8.26 -6.90
CA GLU A 158 -8.47 -7.59 -8.19
C GLU A 158 -9.77 -6.77 -8.27
N VAL A 159 -9.65 -5.48 -8.54
CA VAL A 159 -10.77 -4.54 -8.65
C VAL A 159 -10.80 -3.99 -10.07
N ALA A 160 -11.86 -4.24 -10.81
CA ALA A 160 -12.16 -3.56 -12.07
C ALA A 160 -13.15 -2.42 -11.79
N TYR A 161 -12.83 -1.22 -12.23
CA TYR A 161 -13.60 -0.03 -11.90
C TYR A 161 -13.60 0.99 -13.04
N ASP A 162 -14.57 1.89 -13.03
CA ASP A 162 -14.55 3.11 -13.80
C ASP A 162 -14.14 4.26 -12.87
N GLY A 163 -13.13 5.03 -13.26
CA GLY A 163 -12.67 6.21 -12.53
C GLY A 163 -13.68 7.36 -12.60
N GLU A 164 -13.45 8.40 -11.81
CA GLU A 164 -14.30 9.61 -11.80
C GLU A 164 -14.31 10.33 -13.15
N ASP A 165 -13.28 10.17 -13.96
CA ASP A 165 -13.19 10.68 -15.34
C ASP A 165 -13.88 9.77 -16.38
N GLY A 166 -14.44 8.65 -15.96
CA GLY A 166 -15.09 7.65 -16.80
C GLY A 166 -14.11 6.73 -17.55
N ALA A 167 -12.83 6.76 -17.21
CA ALA A 167 -11.86 5.80 -17.74
C ALA A 167 -11.91 4.49 -16.95
N SER A 168 -12.02 3.36 -17.65
CA SER A 168 -11.97 2.04 -16.99
C SER A 168 -10.56 1.71 -16.52
N GLY A 169 -10.42 1.23 -15.30
CA GLY A 169 -9.18 0.84 -14.68
C GLY A 169 -9.23 -0.55 -14.06
N ALA A 170 -8.06 -1.05 -13.72
CA ALA A 170 -7.93 -2.27 -12.93
C ALA A 170 -6.85 -2.04 -11.86
N PHE A 171 -7.12 -2.51 -10.64
CA PHE A 171 -6.20 -2.45 -9.52
C PHE A 171 -6.03 -3.84 -8.94
N THR A 172 -4.81 -4.21 -8.56
CA THR A 172 -4.52 -5.50 -7.95
C THR A 172 -3.75 -5.26 -6.65
N LEU A 173 -4.18 -5.88 -5.57
CA LEU A 173 -3.50 -5.88 -4.29
C LEU A 173 -3.20 -7.32 -3.88
N ASN A 174 -1.93 -7.58 -3.56
CA ASN A 174 -1.46 -8.85 -3.02
C ASN A 174 -1.21 -8.65 -1.52
N VAL A 175 -1.74 -9.53 -0.69
CA VAL A 175 -1.68 -9.42 0.77
C VAL A 175 -1.20 -10.74 1.36
N SER A 176 -0.29 -10.68 2.32
CA SER A 176 0.17 -11.84 3.06
C SER A 176 0.62 -11.45 4.46
N ARG A 177 0.42 -12.35 5.40
CA ARG A 177 1.05 -12.28 6.71
C ARG A 177 2.48 -12.83 6.62
N ASP A 178 3.32 -12.47 7.58
CA ASP A 178 4.67 -12.99 7.71
C ASP A 178 4.68 -14.54 7.67
N PRO A 179 5.50 -15.16 6.81
CA PRO A 179 5.52 -16.61 6.65
C PRO A 179 5.90 -17.36 7.91
N ASP A 180 6.78 -16.82 8.75
CA ASP A 180 7.21 -17.45 10.00
C ASP A 180 6.09 -17.41 11.04
N GLU A 181 5.33 -16.31 11.10
CA GLU A 181 4.13 -16.22 11.95
C GLU A 181 3.02 -17.15 11.46
N ARG A 182 2.86 -17.31 10.15
CA ARG A 182 1.89 -18.27 9.57
C ARG A 182 2.23 -19.72 9.87
N ALA A 183 3.53 -20.04 9.94
CA ALA A 183 4.03 -21.39 10.24
C ALA A 183 4.02 -21.70 11.74
N ALA A 184 3.95 -20.67 12.61
CA ALA A 184 3.86 -20.85 14.05
C ALA A 184 2.50 -21.49 14.43
N GLU A 185 2.50 -22.36 15.43
CA GLU A 185 1.25 -22.88 16.00
C GLU A 185 0.49 -21.74 16.68
N ALA A 186 -0.83 -21.72 16.50
CA ALA A 186 -1.67 -20.75 17.19
C ALA A 186 -1.41 -20.78 18.71
N PRO A 187 -1.29 -19.61 19.38
CA PRO A 187 -1.04 -19.56 20.81
C PRO A 187 -2.12 -20.31 21.59
N ALA A 188 -1.70 -20.98 22.67
CA ALA A 188 -2.63 -21.70 23.53
C ALA A 188 -3.64 -20.73 24.17
N ASP A 189 -4.89 -21.17 24.36
CA ASP A 189 -5.98 -20.39 24.97
C ASP A 189 -5.51 -19.59 26.20
N GLY A 190 -5.46 -18.25 26.06
CA GLY A 190 -5.18 -17.31 27.16
C GLY A 190 -3.87 -16.52 27.06
N GLU A 191 -3.07 -16.69 26.00
CA GLU A 191 -1.96 -15.80 25.69
C GLU A 191 -2.46 -14.55 24.91
N SER A 192 -1.80 -13.41 25.13
CA SER A 192 -2.13 -12.15 24.47
C SER A 192 -2.12 -12.34 22.94
N GLU A 193 -3.08 -11.69 22.25
CA GLU A 193 -3.07 -11.59 20.79
C GLU A 193 -1.69 -11.11 20.35
N GLU A 194 -0.96 -11.95 19.61
CA GLU A 194 0.32 -11.56 19.02
C GLU A 194 0.06 -10.48 17.97
N GLU A 195 0.93 -9.49 17.94
CA GLU A 195 0.86 -8.42 16.94
C GLU A 195 1.10 -9.05 15.55
N ILE A 196 0.12 -8.91 14.65
CA ILE A 196 0.19 -9.48 13.30
C ILE A 196 1.14 -8.63 12.45
N THR A 197 2.18 -9.25 11.90
CA THR A 197 3.03 -8.66 10.88
C THR A 197 2.50 -9.06 9.49
N ALA A 198 2.10 -8.07 8.70
CA ALA A 198 1.54 -8.31 7.38
C ALA A 198 2.08 -7.35 6.33
N TYR A 199 2.06 -7.81 5.09
CA TYR A 199 2.64 -7.12 3.95
C TYR A 199 1.66 -7.01 2.80
N ALA A 200 1.81 -5.92 2.03
CA ALA A 200 1.04 -5.67 0.83
C ALA A 200 1.92 -5.29 -0.36
N ARG A 201 1.47 -5.61 -1.57
CA ARG A 201 2.10 -5.25 -2.83
C ARG A 201 1.05 -4.88 -3.86
N VAL A 202 1.20 -3.72 -4.50
CA VAL A 202 0.33 -3.30 -5.60
C VAL A 202 0.78 -3.98 -6.90
N GLY A 203 -0.08 -4.78 -7.48
CA GLY A 203 0.17 -5.47 -8.76
C GLY A 203 1.53 -6.16 -8.83
N GLN A 204 2.38 -5.69 -9.72
CA GLN A 204 3.75 -6.17 -9.92
C GLN A 204 4.80 -5.12 -9.49
N SER A 205 4.43 -4.17 -8.63
CA SER A 205 5.35 -3.16 -8.10
C SER A 205 6.58 -3.81 -7.48
N LYS A 206 7.69 -3.08 -7.46
CA LYS A 206 8.89 -3.46 -6.72
C LYS A 206 8.92 -2.90 -5.30
N LEU A 207 7.90 -2.13 -4.93
CA LEU A 207 7.71 -1.65 -3.58
C LEU A 207 6.91 -2.69 -2.79
N LEU A 208 7.39 -3.04 -1.59
CA LEU A 208 6.65 -3.86 -0.65
C LEU A 208 6.40 -3.03 0.59
N TYR A 209 5.18 -3.12 1.11
CA TYR A 209 4.73 -2.32 2.24
C TYR A 209 4.39 -3.21 3.42
N GLN A 210 4.74 -2.78 4.61
CA GLN A 210 4.16 -3.33 5.83
C GLN A 210 2.81 -2.64 6.06
N ILE A 211 1.80 -3.43 6.39
CA ILE A 211 0.47 -2.94 6.77
C ILE A 211 0.18 -3.33 8.22
N THR A 212 -0.70 -2.61 8.86
CA THR A 212 -1.10 -2.92 10.25
C THR A 212 -1.92 -4.21 10.32
N GLY A 213 -1.90 -4.87 11.48
CA GLY A 213 -2.75 -6.05 11.72
C GLY A 213 -4.23 -5.77 11.47
N ALA A 214 -4.72 -4.59 11.85
CA ALA A 214 -6.11 -4.18 11.61
C ALA A 214 -6.44 -4.04 10.11
N GLU A 215 -5.52 -3.47 9.32
CA GLU A 215 -5.68 -3.40 7.86
C GLU A 215 -5.67 -4.80 7.23
N TYR A 216 -4.74 -5.66 7.68
CA TYR A 216 -4.69 -7.04 7.23
C TYR A 216 -6.01 -7.78 7.54
N GLU A 217 -6.52 -7.70 8.76
CA GLU A 217 -7.77 -8.33 9.15
C GLU A 217 -8.96 -7.81 8.33
N ALA A 218 -9.03 -6.50 8.09
CA ALA A 218 -10.07 -5.89 7.27
C ALA A 218 -10.02 -6.39 5.82
N LEU A 219 -8.83 -6.58 5.24
CA LEU A 219 -8.68 -7.14 3.89
C LEU A 219 -9.00 -8.64 3.84
N MET A 220 -8.66 -9.39 4.88
CA MET A 220 -8.96 -10.84 4.98
C MET A 220 -10.45 -11.12 5.24
N ALA A 221 -11.24 -10.12 5.66
CA ALA A 221 -12.69 -10.20 5.79
C ALA A 221 -13.40 -10.20 4.42
N ALA A 222 -12.91 -11.01 3.50
CA ALA A 222 -13.30 -11.12 2.11
C ALA A 222 -14.18 -12.34 1.82
N SER A 223 -14.56 -13.11 2.85
CA SER A 223 -15.35 -14.32 2.63
C SER A 223 -16.78 -14.00 2.19
N TYR A 224 -17.42 -14.95 1.52
CA TYR A 224 -18.84 -14.83 1.20
C TYR A 224 -19.67 -14.55 2.46
N ASP A 225 -19.33 -15.16 3.60
CA ASP A 225 -20.05 -14.97 4.86
C ASP A 225 -19.88 -13.56 5.43
N ASP A 226 -18.76 -12.89 5.13
CA ASP A 226 -18.53 -11.49 5.52
C ASP A 226 -19.33 -10.51 4.67
N LEU A 227 -19.48 -10.79 3.37
CA LEU A 227 -20.08 -9.87 2.41
C LEU A 227 -21.56 -10.13 2.14
N ARG A 228 -22.14 -11.27 2.57
CA ARG A 228 -23.56 -11.58 2.36
C ARG A 228 -24.46 -10.84 3.34
N HIS A 229 -25.73 -10.74 2.99
CA HIS A 229 -26.76 -10.30 3.92
C HIS A 229 -26.78 -11.18 5.19
N GLN A 230 -26.67 -10.54 6.35
CA GLN A 230 -26.70 -11.23 7.65
C GLN A 230 -28.13 -11.57 8.09
N GLU A 231 -29.10 -10.71 7.74
CA GLU A 231 -30.50 -10.88 8.07
C GLU A 231 -31.37 -10.78 6.80
N VAL A 232 -31.75 -11.91 6.27
CA VAL A 232 -32.82 -11.97 5.28
C VAL A 232 -34.11 -12.19 6.04
N LEU A 233 -34.87 -11.11 6.27
CA LEU A 233 -36.20 -11.25 6.84
C LEU A 233 -37.07 -12.01 5.82
N PRO A 234 -37.76 -13.11 6.24
CA PRO A 234 -38.64 -13.82 5.35
C PRO A 234 -39.72 -12.84 4.86
N ALA A 235 -39.93 -12.80 3.54
CA ALA A 235 -40.98 -11.98 2.97
C ALA A 235 -42.30 -12.26 3.73
N THR A 236 -42.85 -11.23 4.38
CA THR A 236 -44.13 -11.35 5.08
C THR A 236 -45.17 -11.72 4.05
N VAL A 237 -45.62 -12.97 4.06
CA VAL A 237 -46.78 -13.41 3.29
C VAL A 237 -47.97 -12.56 3.77
N ARG A 238 -48.35 -11.55 2.98
CA ARG A 238 -49.62 -10.86 3.19
C ARG A 238 -50.72 -11.86 2.87
N VAL A 239 -51.40 -12.32 3.92
CA VAL A 239 -52.68 -13.05 3.82
C VAL A 239 -53.77 -12.09 3.48
#